data_9dda38d0ec4e13853c8211c30c59adc0
#
_entry.id   9dda38d0ec4e13853c8211c30c59adc0
#
_cell.length_a   1.000
_cell.length_b   1.000
_cell.length_c   1.000
_cell.angle_alpha   90.00
_cell.angle_beta   90.00
_cell.angle_gamma   90.00
#
_symmetry.space_group_name_H-M   'P 1'
#
loop_
_entity.id
_entity.type
_entity.pdbx_description
1 polymer ?
#
loop_
_entity_poly.entity_id
_entity_poly.type
_entity_poly.pdbx_seq_one_letter_code
_entity_poly.pdbx_strand_id
1 'polypeptide(L)'
;MTSTLKKISRHVALTLAVSACFSPVTQAAELLTEGVFKVGMEVTYPPFESYDSNNNIVGLDPEFAALIAQHLQAKPQLIDTKFTSLILGIGKKYDAVISGMYVTPERQKQADAIPYALSGASIIALKGGAVQPKTEDELCGVKVGLQAGTTWVTSLKKHSDEWCLKNGKPAITIQEFPTAPEASQALLSKNIGAQLEIAPAAQIIVDKSRGRLGISSTRLVYPLPLGIYIAKGNTELAEAIKATLATLKANGQYAALIKKYNLESID
;
A
#
# COMPACT_ATOMS: atom_id res chain seq x y z
N MET A 1 -68.55 -71.18 -18.25
CA MET A 1 -68.34 -70.08 -17.32
C MET A 1 -66.82 -69.84 -17.25
N THR A 2 -66.30 -68.95 -18.01
CA THR A 2 -64.88 -68.69 -18.17
C THR A 2 -64.58 -67.22 -17.68
N SER A 3 -63.83 -67.11 -16.61
CA SER A 3 -63.43 -65.83 -16.02
C SER A 3 -62.04 -65.42 -16.54
N THR A 4 -61.99 -64.27 -17.23
CA THR A 4 -60.77 -63.67 -17.82
C THR A 4 -60.12 -62.74 -16.83
N LEU A 5 -58.92 -63.06 -16.30
CA LEU A 5 -58.09 -62.16 -15.48
C LEU A 5 -57.29 -61.20 -16.37
N LYS A 6 -57.56 -59.91 -16.28
CA LYS A 6 -56.73 -58.83 -16.84
C LYS A 6 -55.50 -58.58 -16.00
N LYS A 7 -54.30 -58.79 -16.53
CA LYS A 7 -53.02 -58.34 -15.96
C LYS A 7 -52.83 -56.84 -16.22
N ILE A 8 -52.75 -56.04 -15.15
CA ILE A 8 -52.36 -54.63 -15.20
C ILE A 8 -50.85 -54.57 -15.02
N SER A 9 -50.14 -54.19 -16.09
CA SER A 9 -48.71 -53.95 -16.05
C SER A 9 -48.48 -52.51 -15.55
N ARG A 10 -47.86 -52.34 -14.36
CA ARG A 10 -47.41 -51.05 -13.82
C ARG A 10 -46.01 -50.76 -14.35
N HIS A 11 -45.90 -49.81 -15.27
CA HIS A 11 -44.63 -49.24 -15.67
C HIS A 11 -44.25 -48.20 -14.62
N VAL A 12 -43.20 -48.46 -13.82
CA VAL A 12 -42.55 -47.48 -12.97
C VAL A 12 -41.53 -46.73 -13.82
N ALA A 13 -41.84 -45.48 -14.20
CA ALA A 13 -40.89 -44.58 -14.81
C ALA A 13 -39.97 -44.02 -13.74
N LEU A 14 -38.70 -44.46 -13.77
CA LEU A 14 -37.64 -43.94 -12.90
C LEU A 14 -37.06 -42.68 -13.55
N THR A 15 -37.53 -41.51 -13.12
CA THR A 15 -36.99 -40.21 -13.51
C THR A 15 -35.66 -39.97 -12.77
N LEU A 16 -34.53 -40.12 -13.44
CA LEU A 16 -33.22 -39.64 -12.95
C LEU A 16 -33.22 -38.11 -13.00
N ALA A 17 -33.33 -37.47 -11.82
CA ALA A 17 -33.06 -36.05 -11.67
C ALA A 17 -31.52 -35.85 -11.71
N VAL A 18 -30.99 -35.39 -12.83
CA VAL A 18 -29.61 -34.92 -12.95
C VAL A 18 -29.54 -33.55 -12.29
N SER A 19 -29.11 -33.52 -11.03
CA SER A 19 -28.73 -32.28 -10.36
C SER A 19 -27.45 -31.74 -11.01
N ALA A 20 -27.59 -30.80 -11.91
CA ALA A 20 -26.46 -30.01 -12.40
C ALA A 20 -25.92 -29.13 -11.26
N CYS A 21 -24.85 -29.58 -10.65
CA CYS A 21 -24.05 -28.70 -9.75
C CYS A 21 -23.47 -27.57 -10.60
N PHE A 22 -24.14 -26.43 -10.65
CA PHE A 22 -23.55 -25.19 -11.11
C PHE A 22 -22.52 -24.78 -10.06
N SER A 23 -21.27 -25.21 -10.23
CA SER A 23 -20.15 -24.55 -9.56
C SER A 23 -20.09 -23.12 -10.10
N PRO A 24 -20.06 -22.09 -9.26
CA PRO A 24 -19.81 -20.74 -9.75
C PRO A 24 -18.44 -20.77 -10.41
N VAL A 25 -18.38 -20.49 -11.70
CA VAL A 25 -17.13 -20.21 -12.39
C VAL A 25 -16.65 -18.88 -11.80
N THR A 26 -15.75 -18.95 -10.84
CA THR A 26 -14.98 -17.78 -10.40
C THR A 26 -14.18 -17.35 -11.63
N GLN A 27 -14.61 -16.27 -12.26
CA GLN A 27 -13.88 -15.67 -13.37
C GLN A 27 -12.50 -15.29 -12.83
N ALA A 28 -11.45 -15.84 -13.44
CA ALA A 28 -10.09 -15.56 -13.04
C ALA A 28 -9.81 -14.08 -13.31
N ALA A 29 -9.18 -13.39 -12.35
CA ALA A 29 -8.80 -12.00 -12.53
C ALA A 29 -7.95 -11.85 -13.79
N GLU A 30 -8.30 -10.91 -14.66
CA GLU A 30 -7.55 -10.61 -15.86
C GLU A 30 -6.23 -9.92 -15.50
N LEU A 31 -5.12 -10.63 -15.76
CA LEU A 31 -3.75 -10.14 -15.55
C LEU A 31 -3.11 -9.77 -16.89
N LEU A 32 -2.20 -8.81 -16.90
CA LEU A 32 -1.44 -8.39 -18.10
C LEU A 32 -0.65 -9.53 -18.74
N THR A 33 -0.31 -10.54 -17.94
CA THR A 33 0.34 -11.76 -18.40
C THR A 33 -0.29 -12.93 -17.65
N GLU A 34 -0.85 -13.87 -18.38
CA GLU A 34 -1.49 -15.05 -17.80
C GLU A 34 -0.56 -15.77 -16.81
N GLY A 35 -1.08 -16.07 -15.63
CA GLY A 35 -0.34 -16.76 -14.58
C GLY A 35 0.79 -15.95 -13.91
N VAL A 36 0.91 -14.63 -14.20
CA VAL A 36 1.93 -13.76 -13.61
C VAL A 36 1.29 -12.50 -13.04
N PHE A 37 1.33 -12.33 -11.71
CA PHE A 37 0.89 -11.11 -11.05
C PHE A 37 2.06 -10.13 -10.94
N LYS A 38 2.06 -9.11 -11.79
CA LYS A 38 3.09 -8.08 -11.84
C LYS A 38 2.76 -6.95 -10.89
N VAL A 39 3.72 -6.59 -10.02
CA VAL A 39 3.53 -5.53 -9.01
C VAL A 39 4.65 -4.50 -9.14
N GLY A 40 4.26 -3.24 -9.35
CA GLY A 40 5.16 -2.09 -9.33
C GLY A 40 5.41 -1.60 -7.91
N MET A 41 6.68 -1.32 -7.56
CA MET A 41 7.11 -0.76 -6.28
C MET A 41 8.41 0.01 -6.44
N GLU A 42 8.76 0.91 -5.51
CA GLU A 42 10.06 1.59 -5.48
C GLU A 42 10.97 0.95 -4.43
N VAL A 43 11.96 0.16 -4.86
CA VAL A 43 12.73 -0.73 -3.97
C VAL A 43 13.85 0.02 -3.24
N THR A 44 13.51 1.17 -2.62
CA THR A 44 14.42 1.97 -1.78
C THR A 44 13.78 2.39 -0.45
N TYR A 45 12.67 1.74 -0.06
CA TYR A 45 11.78 2.22 1.00
C TYR A 45 11.51 1.18 2.11
N PRO A 46 12.55 0.73 2.86
CA PRO A 46 12.35 -0.19 3.97
C PRO A 46 11.50 0.49 5.09
N PRO A 47 10.62 -0.26 5.78
CA PRO A 47 10.43 -1.70 5.73
C PRO A 47 9.39 -2.17 4.70
N PHE A 48 8.87 -1.28 3.86
CA PHE A 48 7.87 -1.62 2.83
C PHE A 48 8.50 -2.47 1.74
N GLU A 49 9.55 -1.98 1.07
CA GLU A 49 10.34 -2.72 0.10
C GLU A 49 11.81 -2.26 0.08
N SER A 50 12.70 -3.22 -0.03
CA SER A 50 14.14 -2.98 -0.20
C SER A 50 14.84 -4.22 -0.74
N TYR A 51 16.07 -4.06 -1.25
CA TYR A 51 16.92 -5.21 -1.55
C TYR A 51 17.57 -5.75 -0.27
N ASP A 52 17.58 -7.08 -0.14
CA ASP A 52 18.38 -7.78 0.87
C ASP A 52 19.85 -7.95 0.40
N SER A 53 20.70 -8.61 1.22
CA SER A 53 22.11 -8.87 0.88
C SER A 53 22.30 -9.79 -0.34
N ASN A 54 21.29 -10.53 -0.73
CA ASN A 54 21.28 -11.45 -1.86
C ASN A 54 20.61 -10.81 -3.11
N ASN A 55 20.30 -9.53 -3.06
CA ASN A 55 19.62 -8.79 -4.10
C ASN A 55 18.17 -9.25 -4.35
N ASN A 56 17.52 -9.87 -3.36
CA ASN A 56 16.08 -10.14 -3.43
C ASN A 56 15.30 -8.93 -2.92
N ILE A 57 14.12 -8.69 -3.50
CA ILE A 57 13.19 -7.67 -3.02
C ILE A 57 12.42 -8.25 -1.83
N VAL A 58 12.54 -7.58 -0.67
CA VAL A 58 11.96 -7.99 0.61
C VAL A 58 11.25 -6.84 1.29
N GLY A 59 10.28 -7.15 2.16
CA GLY A 59 9.53 -6.17 2.93
C GLY A 59 8.05 -6.51 3.03
N LEU A 60 7.27 -5.61 3.60
CA LEU A 60 5.82 -5.77 3.77
C LEU A 60 5.11 -5.95 2.42
N ASP A 61 5.40 -5.08 1.48
CA ASP A 61 4.68 -5.01 0.20
C ASP A 61 5.01 -6.19 -0.71
N PRO A 62 6.26 -6.69 -0.80
CA PRO A 62 6.58 -7.99 -1.37
C PRO A 62 5.85 -9.17 -0.74
N GLU A 63 5.69 -9.18 0.60
CA GLU A 63 4.94 -10.24 1.29
C GLU A 63 3.46 -10.21 0.92
N PHE A 64 2.81 -9.04 0.89
CA PHE A 64 1.44 -8.91 0.40
C PHE A 64 1.32 -9.32 -1.07
N ALA A 65 2.25 -8.90 -1.93
CA ALA A 65 2.25 -9.28 -3.35
C ALA A 65 2.31 -10.80 -3.53
N ALA A 66 3.15 -11.48 -2.75
CA ALA A 66 3.27 -12.96 -2.80
C ALA A 66 1.98 -13.65 -2.35
N LEU A 67 1.34 -13.17 -1.26
CA LEU A 67 0.08 -13.73 -0.75
C LEU A 67 -1.08 -13.52 -1.73
N ILE A 68 -1.16 -12.35 -2.37
CA ILE A 68 -2.15 -12.07 -3.40
C ILE A 68 -1.91 -12.96 -4.62
N ALA A 69 -0.66 -13.07 -5.09
CA ALA A 69 -0.31 -13.94 -6.21
C ALA A 69 -0.67 -15.40 -5.94
N GLN A 70 -0.45 -15.90 -4.72
CA GLN A 70 -0.84 -17.25 -4.31
C GLN A 70 -2.37 -17.44 -4.42
N HIS A 71 -3.16 -16.48 -3.96
CA HIS A 71 -4.62 -16.52 -4.07
C HIS A 71 -5.09 -16.52 -5.53
N LEU A 72 -4.41 -15.74 -6.37
CA LEU A 72 -4.65 -15.67 -7.82
C LEU A 72 -4.12 -16.89 -8.59
N GLN A 73 -3.47 -17.85 -7.93
CA GLN A 73 -2.77 -18.99 -8.57
C GLN A 73 -1.74 -18.52 -9.62
N ALA A 74 -1.12 -17.35 -9.37
CA ALA A 74 -0.14 -16.70 -10.24
C ALA A 74 1.24 -16.64 -9.58
N LYS A 75 2.29 -16.41 -10.38
CA LYS A 75 3.64 -16.13 -9.88
C LYS A 75 3.80 -14.63 -9.64
N PRO A 76 4.31 -14.17 -8.49
CA PRO A 76 4.58 -12.76 -8.28
C PRO A 76 5.79 -12.33 -9.11
N GLN A 77 5.68 -11.18 -9.77
CA GLN A 77 6.78 -10.50 -10.44
C GLN A 77 6.85 -9.07 -9.93
N LEU A 78 7.89 -8.75 -9.15
CA LEU A 78 8.10 -7.43 -8.58
C LEU A 78 8.91 -6.58 -9.55
N ILE A 79 8.46 -5.34 -9.78
CA ILE A 79 9.05 -4.44 -10.79
C ILE A 79 9.45 -3.15 -10.08
N ASP A 80 10.77 -2.94 -9.95
CA ASP A 80 11.32 -1.70 -9.39
C ASP A 80 11.10 -0.53 -10.35
N THR A 81 10.47 0.52 -9.83
CA THR A 81 10.07 1.69 -10.61
C THR A 81 10.05 2.93 -9.73
N LYS A 82 10.45 4.07 -10.25
CA LYS A 82 10.39 5.35 -9.53
C LYS A 82 8.99 5.64 -9.00
N PHE A 83 8.89 6.08 -7.74
CA PHE A 83 7.62 6.35 -7.04
C PHE A 83 6.66 7.22 -7.87
N THR A 84 7.17 8.31 -8.45
CA THR A 84 6.38 9.24 -9.28
C THR A 84 5.78 8.62 -10.55
N SER A 85 6.28 7.46 -10.99
CA SER A 85 5.83 6.77 -12.20
C SER A 85 4.89 5.60 -11.90
N LEU A 86 4.70 5.23 -10.62
CA LEU A 86 3.99 4.01 -10.24
C LEU A 86 2.54 3.99 -10.74
N ILE A 87 1.75 5.01 -10.44
CA ILE A 87 0.33 5.05 -10.84
C ILE A 87 0.17 4.98 -12.37
N LEU A 88 1.04 5.66 -13.12
CA LEU A 88 0.97 5.73 -14.59
C LEU A 88 1.29 4.40 -15.28
N GLY A 89 1.98 3.50 -14.59
CA GLY A 89 2.36 2.18 -15.11
C GLY A 89 1.29 1.11 -14.94
N ILE A 90 0.27 1.35 -14.12
CA ILE A 90 -0.81 0.39 -13.85
C ILE A 90 -1.57 0.07 -15.14
N GLY A 91 -1.85 -1.21 -15.36
CA GLY A 91 -2.54 -1.69 -16.58
C GLY A 91 -1.70 -1.65 -17.86
N LYS A 92 -0.42 -1.29 -17.76
CA LYS A 92 0.53 -1.24 -18.89
C LYS A 92 1.81 -2.02 -18.62
N LYS A 93 2.42 -1.80 -17.46
CA LYS A 93 3.68 -2.42 -17.04
C LYS A 93 3.46 -3.46 -15.95
N TYR A 94 2.48 -3.24 -15.09
CA TYR A 94 2.13 -4.11 -13.96
C TYR A 94 0.62 -4.06 -13.70
N ASP A 95 0.12 -5.11 -13.05
CA ASP A 95 -1.29 -5.30 -12.71
C ASP A 95 -1.68 -4.43 -11.51
N ALA A 96 -0.78 -4.30 -10.56
CA ALA A 96 -0.99 -3.56 -9.33
C ALA A 96 0.26 -2.75 -8.92
N VAL A 97 0.05 -1.77 -8.04
CA VAL A 97 1.08 -1.07 -7.28
C VAL A 97 0.87 -1.35 -5.80
N ILE A 98 1.93 -1.80 -5.12
CA ILE A 98 2.02 -1.91 -3.68
C ILE A 98 3.38 -1.31 -3.30
N SER A 99 3.41 -0.12 -2.67
CA SER A 99 4.65 0.61 -2.40
C SER A 99 4.45 1.68 -1.33
N GLY A 100 3.98 1.28 -0.14
CA GLY A 100 3.74 2.19 0.98
C GLY A 100 2.90 3.42 0.62
N MET A 101 2.02 3.31 -0.36
CA MET A 101 1.37 4.45 -1.01
C MET A 101 0.03 4.80 -0.37
N TYR A 102 -0.12 6.03 0.13
CA TYR A 102 -1.38 6.51 0.70
C TYR A 102 -2.52 6.58 -0.31
N VAL A 103 -3.72 6.19 0.14
CA VAL A 103 -4.97 6.37 -0.60
C VAL A 103 -5.38 7.84 -0.56
N THR A 104 -5.54 8.45 -1.73
CA THR A 104 -6.02 9.85 -1.86
C THR A 104 -7.03 9.99 -2.99
N PRO A 105 -7.93 10.99 -2.89
CA PRO A 105 -8.88 11.28 -3.97
C PRO A 105 -8.20 11.55 -5.33
N GLU A 106 -7.04 12.21 -5.33
CA GLU A 106 -6.29 12.53 -6.55
C GLU A 106 -5.78 11.27 -7.24
N ARG A 107 -5.23 10.33 -6.49
CA ARG A 107 -4.76 9.03 -7.01
C ARG A 107 -5.93 8.16 -7.44
N GLN A 108 -7.04 8.20 -6.68
CA GLN A 108 -8.25 7.43 -7.02
C GLN A 108 -8.96 7.94 -8.30
N LYS A 109 -8.65 9.13 -8.80
CA LYS A 109 -9.09 9.55 -10.14
C LYS A 109 -8.42 8.74 -11.25
N GLN A 110 -7.20 8.22 -11.01
CA GLN A 110 -6.37 7.53 -12.00
C GLN A 110 -6.37 6.00 -11.87
N ALA A 111 -6.53 5.48 -10.65
CA ALA A 111 -6.49 4.05 -10.33
C ALA A 111 -7.47 3.74 -9.20
N ASP A 112 -7.97 2.51 -9.12
CA ASP A 112 -8.74 2.08 -7.96
C ASP A 112 -7.80 1.65 -6.85
N ALA A 113 -8.20 1.88 -5.59
CA ALA A 113 -7.38 1.59 -4.43
C ALA A 113 -8.11 0.67 -3.46
N ILE A 114 -7.43 -0.37 -3.00
CA ILE A 114 -7.88 -1.26 -1.94
C ILE A 114 -7.01 -0.97 -0.71
N PRO A 115 -7.57 -0.37 0.36
CA PRO A 115 -6.83 -0.11 1.57
C PRO A 115 -6.35 -1.41 2.24
N TYR A 116 -5.11 -1.42 2.77
CA TYR A 116 -4.56 -2.60 3.45
C TYR A 116 -3.93 -2.32 4.81
N ALA A 117 -3.58 -1.07 5.15
CA ALA A 117 -3.08 -0.68 6.46
C ALA A 117 -3.34 0.81 6.71
N LEU A 118 -3.18 1.26 7.95
CA LEU A 118 -3.22 2.67 8.32
C LEU A 118 -1.84 3.10 8.85
N SER A 119 -1.38 4.27 8.46
CA SER A 119 -0.19 4.90 9.03
C SER A 119 -0.25 6.42 8.88
N GLY A 120 0.61 7.12 9.63
CA GLY A 120 0.84 8.55 9.49
C GLY A 120 2.32 8.83 9.29
N ALA A 121 2.69 10.09 9.04
CA ALA A 121 4.07 10.50 8.97
C ALA A 121 4.62 10.84 10.35
N SER A 122 5.93 10.59 10.52
CA SER A 122 6.75 11.12 11.59
C SER A 122 7.64 12.24 11.06
N ILE A 123 7.93 13.22 11.90
CA ILE A 123 8.91 14.28 11.61
C ILE A 123 10.26 13.81 12.11
N ILE A 124 11.25 13.78 11.24
CA ILE A 124 12.64 13.43 11.55
C ILE A 124 13.47 14.72 11.58
N ALA A 125 14.30 14.87 12.59
CA ALA A 125 15.22 15.99 12.72
C ALA A 125 16.61 15.52 13.18
N LEU A 126 17.62 16.40 13.10
CA LEU A 126 18.94 16.15 13.67
C LEU A 126 18.84 16.06 15.19
N LYS A 127 19.31 14.98 15.79
CA LYS A 127 19.27 14.78 17.24
C LYS A 127 20.11 15.86 17.94
N GLY A 128 19.48 16.59 18.88
CA GLY A 128 20.12 17.70 19.56
C GLY A 128 20.34 18.95 18.71
N GLY A 129 19.79 19.01 17.49
CA GLY A 129 19.81 20.21 16.66
C GLY A 129 18.83 21.29 17.15
N ALA A 130 18.99 22.50 16.65
CA ALA A 130 18.12 23.63 17.01
C ALA A 130 16.68 23.48 16.45
N VAL A 131 16.51 22.77 15.34
CA VAL A 131 15.21 22.52 14.70
C VAL A 131 14.68 21.18 15.19
N GLN A 132 13.64 21.21 16.03
CA GLN A 132 13.02 20.02 16.66
C GLN A 132 11.48 20.12 16.61
N PRO A 133 10.88 20.19 15.41
CA PRO A 133 9.44 20.40 15.29
C PRO A 133 8.68 19.15 15.78
N LYS A 134 7.73 19.37 16.69
CA LYS A 134 6.93 18.32 17.33
C LYS A 134 5.58 18.11 16.64
N THR A 135 5.12 19.12 15.91
CA THR A 135 3.87 19.12 15.17
C THR A 135 4.08 19.78 13.81
N GLU A 136 3.10 19.63 12.93
CA GLU A 136 3.09 20.32 11.63
C GLU A 136 3.12 21.85 11.76
N ASP A 137 2.57 22.41 12.85
CA ASP A 137 2.55 23.86 13.09
C ASP A 137 3.94 24.43 13.39
N GLU A 138 4.82 23.59 13.93
CA GLU A 138 6.21 23.97 14.22
C GLU A 138 7.14 23.86 13.01
N LEU A 139 6.60 23.42 11.87
CA LEU A 139 7.32 23.42 10.59
C LEU A 139 7.32 24.79 9.90
N CYS A 140 6.53 25.77 10.38
CA CYS A 140 6.55 27.14 9.84
C CYS A 140 7.96 27.73 9.88
N GLY A 141 8.45 28.23 8.73
CA GLY A 141 9.81 28.75 8.57
C GLY A 141 10.91 27.68 8.43
N VAL A 142 10.56 26.39 8.55
CA VAL A 142 11.51 25.30 8.40
C VAL A 142 11.61 24.89 6.92
N LYS A 143 12.83 24.56 6.48
CA LYS A 143 13.08 23.91 5.19
C LYS A 143 12.91 22.41 5.38
N VAL A 144 11.86 21.83 4.78
CA VAL A 144 11.45 20.43 4.94
C VAL A 144 11.76 19.65 3.67
N GLY A 145 12.45 18.51 3.81
CA GLY A 145 12.70 17.57 2.73
C GLY A 145 11.63 16.49 2.65
N LEU A 146 11.20 16.21 1.43
CA LEU A 146 10.18 15.22 1.11
C LEU A 146 10.59 14.42 -0.11
N GLN A 147 10.15 13.18 -0.19
CA GLN A 147 10.21 12.47 -1.46
C GLN A 147 9.19 13.03 -2.44
N ALA A 148 9.61 13.25 -3.68
CA ALA A 148 8.77 13.77 -4.75
C ALA A 148 7.57 12.86 -5.02
N GLY A 149 6.41 13.46 -5.28
CA GLY A 149 5.16 12.73 -5.55
C GLY A 149 4.47 12.17 -4.31
N THR A 150 5.01 12.40 -3.10
CA THR A 150 4.30 12.05 -1.86
C THR A 150 3.18 13.04 -1.57
N THR A 151 2.16 12.60 -0.82
CA THR A 151 1.02 13.45 -0.44
C THR A 151 1.41 14.60 0.47
N TRP A 152 2.52 14.45 1.19
CA TRP A 152 3.01 15.47 2.12
C TRP A 152 3.44 16.76 1.44
N VAL A 153 3.87 16.72 0.17
CA VAL A 153 4.16 17.91 -0.63
C VAL A 153 2.94 18.84 -0.68
N THR A 154 1.79 18.28 -1.06
CA THR A 154 0.53 19.04 -1.12
C THR A 154 0.03 19.42 0.27
N SER A 155 0.11 18.50 1.24
CA SER A 155 -0.37 18.73 2.61
C SER A 155 0.41 19.85 3.30
N LEU A 156 1.75 19.85 3.20
CA LEU A 156 2.57 20.90 3.81
C LEU A 156 2.44 22.23 3.07
N LYS A 157 2.28 22.23 1.74
CA LYS A 157 2.01 23.46 1.01
C LYS A 157 0.70 24.09 1.48
N LYS A 158 -0.36 23.27 1.57
CA LYS A 158 -1.65 23.73 2.11
C LYS A 158 -1.50 24.25 3.54
N HIS A 159 -0.81 23.53 4.41
CA HIS A 159 -0.58 23.94 5.80
C HIS A 159 0.22 25.25 5.88
N SER A 160 1.25 25.41 5.04
CA SER A 160 2.02 26.64 4.93
C SER A 160 1.12 27.85 4.59
N ASP A 161 0.25 27.69 3.57
CA ASP A 161 -0.61 28.77 3.09
C ASP A 161 -1.77 29.09 4.06
N GLU A 162 -2.41 28.05 4.61
CA GLU A 162 -3.63 28.19 5.40
C GLU A 162 -3.37 28.39 6.91
N TRP A 163 -2.24 27.95 7.41
CA TRP A 163 -1.88 28.07 8.81
C TRP A 163 -0.70 29.01 9.03
N CYS A 164 0.49 28.73 8.48
CA CYS A 164 1.65 29.55 8.78
C CYS A 164 1.46 31.01 8.39
N LEU A 165 1.12 31.28 7.11
CA LEU A 165 0.99 32.63 6.61
C LEU A 165 -0.20 33.37 7.25
N LYS A 166 -1.33 32.71 7.45
CA LYS A 166 -2.51 33.34 8.11
C LYS A 166 -2.26 33.70 9.58
N ASN A 167 -1.33 33.00 10.23
CA ASN A 167 -0.92 33.31 11.62
C ASN A 167 0.34 34.17 11.70
N GLY A 168 0.74 34.83 10.61
CA GLY A 168 1.91 35.71 10.57
C GLY A 168 3.24 35.00 10.75
N LYS A 169 3.29 33.68 10.55
CA LYS A 169 4.51 32.89 10.61
C LYS A 169 5.14 32.76 9.22
N PRO A 170 6.47 32.52 9.14
CA PRO A 170 7.11 32.29 7.84
C PRO A 170 6.57 31.01 7.16
N ALA A 171 6.55 31.02 5.82
CA ALA A 171 6.15 29.84 5.04
C ALA A 171 7.08 28.66 5.26
N ILE A 172 6.56 27.46 5.11
CA ILE A 172 7.36 26.23 5.04
C ILE A 172 8.07 26.20 3.68
N THR A 173 9.39 26.00 3.66
CA THR A 173 10.13 25.78 2.42
C THR A 173 10.20 24.29 2.14
N ILE A 174 9.56 23.83 1.06
CA ILE A 174 9.54 22.42 0.67
C ILE A 174 10.68 22.17 -0.34
N GLN A 175 11.49 21.16 -0.06
CA GLN A 175 12.49 20.64 -0.99
C GLN A 175 12.18 19.17 -1.30
N GLU A 176 11.92 18.90 -2.58
CA GLU A 176 11.64 17.54 -3.05
C GLU A 176 12.92 16.83 -3.48
N PHE A 177 13.00 15.53 -3.17
CA PHE A 177 14.09 14.63 -3.51
C PHE A 177 13.54 13.43 -4.30
N PRO A 178 14.33 12.82 -5.19
CA PRO A 178 13.89 11.63 -5.93
C PRO A 178 13.50 10.46 -5.01
N THR A 179 14.24 10.26 -3.91
CA THR A 179 14.04 9.16 -2.95
C THR A 179 14.11 9.63 -1.50
N ALA A 180 13.51 8.86 -0.59
CA ALA A 180 13.58 9.11 0.86
C ALA A 180 15.03 9.10 1.41
N PRO A 181 15.93 8.17 1.01
CA PRO A 181 17.34 8.21 1.41
C PRO A 181 18.06 9.50 1.03
N GLU A 182 17.78 10.10 -0.14
CA GLU A 182 18.38 11.37 -0.55
C GLU A 182 17.93 12.53 0.34
N ALA A 183 16.65 12.59 0.73
CA ALA A 183 16.15 13.54 1.71
C ALA A 183 16.86 13.36 3.07
N SER A 184 17.09 12.11 3.50
CA SER A 184 17.82 11.82 4.73
C SER A 184 19.28 12.29 4.69
N GLN A 185 19.95 12.16 3.54
CA GLN A 185 21.31 12.69 3.37
C GLN A 185 21.31 14.23 3.42
N ALA A 186 20.31 14.88 2.84
CA ALA A 186 20.16 16.34 2.91
C ALA A 186 19.93 16.81 4.36
N LEU A 187 19.17 16.05 5.18
CA LEU A 187 19.00 16.33 6.60
C LEU A 187 20.32 16.16 7.38
N LEU A 188 21.04 15.06 7.14
CA LEU A 188 22.34 14.80 7.78
C LEU A 188 23.39 15.83 7.43
N SER A 189 23.36 16.39 6.21
CA SER A 189 24.26 17.47 5.76
C SER A 189 23.76 18.88 6.13
N LYS A 190 22.65 19.00 6.86
CA LYS A 190 22.02 20.26 7.31
C LYS A 190 21.51 21.14 6.16
N ASN A 191 21.30 20.58 4.97
CA ASN A 191 20.71 21.29 3.84
C ASN A 191 19.19 21.49 4.00
N ILE A 192 18.55 20.68 4.86
CA ILE A 192 17.16 20.81 5.30
C ILE A 192 17.12 20.73 6.83
N GLY A 193 16.05 21.27 7.42
CA GLY A 193 15.87 21.28 8.89
C GLY A 193 15.07 20.09 9.41
N ALA A 194 14.19 19.54 8.59
CA ALA A 194 13.35 18.38 8.95
C ALA A 194 13.02 17.54 7.70
N GLN A 195 12.65 16.29 7.92
CA GLN A 195 12.14 15.36 6.90
C GLN A 195 10.85 14.74 7.41
N LEU A 196 9.85 14.57 6.55
CA LEU A 196 8.66 13.75 6.86
C LEU A 196 8.79 12.41 6.16
N GLU A 197 8.49 11.37 6.93
CA GLU A 197 8.43 9.99 6.44
C GLU A 197 7.33 9.21 7.13
N ILE A 198 6.78 8.22 6.42
CA ILE A 198 5.84 7.27 7.02
C ILE A 198 6.48 6.61 8.26
N ALA A 199 5.73 6.48 9.36
CA ALA A 199 6.30 6.17 10.66
C ALA A 199 7.22 4.93 10.70
N PRO A 200 6.90 3.78 10.08
CA PRO A 200 7.82 2.65 10.04
C PRO A 200 9.13 2.95 9.31
N ALA A 201 9.07 3.67 8.19
CA ALA A 201 10.28 4.05 7.45
C ALA A 201 11.10 5.10 8.21
N ALA A 202 10.45 6.07 8.86
CA ALA A 202 11.10 7.06 9.73
C ALA A 202 11.91 6.38 10.84
N GLN A 203 11.37 5.34 11.48
CA GLN A 203 12.08 4.58 12.50
C GLN A 203 13.34 3.91 11.94
N ILE A 204 13.24 3.26 10.78
CA ILE A 204 14.40 2.62 10.11
C ILE A 204 15.48 3.67 9.76
N ILE A 205 15.08 4.84 9.26
CA ILE A 205 16.02 5.93 8.94
C ILE A 205 16.75 6.39 10.20
N VAL A 206 16.03 6.58 11.30
CA VAL A 206 16.60 6.99 12.58
C VAL A 206 17.56 5.93 13.12
N ASP A 207 17.17 4.66 13.12
CA ASP A 207 17.99 3.53 13.61
C ASP A 207 19.31 3.42 12.82
N LYS A 208 19.22 3.54 11.48
CA LYS A 208 20.39 3.50 10.59
C LYS A 208 21.26 4.76 10.67
N SER A 209 20.79 5.85 11.27
CA SER A 209 21.52 7.12 11.35
C SER A 209 22.72 7.10 12.32
N ARG A 210 22.92 6.01 13.08
CA ARG A 210 23.93 5.90 14.14
C ARG A 210 23.79 7.00 15.20
N GLY A 211 22.54 7.29 15.61
CA GLY A 211 22.22 8.25 16.65
C GLY A 211 22.28 9.73 16.22
N ARG A 212 22.46 10.02 14.93
CA ARG A 212 22.51 11.41 14.40
C ARG A 212 21.13 12.01 14.17
N LEU A 213 20.13 11.18 13.85
CA LEU A 213 18.74 11.57 13.64
C LEU A 213 17.85 11.11 14.78
N GLY A 214 16.70 11.74 14.94
CA GLY A 214 15.65 11.38 15.88
C GLY A 214 14.28 11.73 15.33
N ILE A 215 13.26 10.98 15.74
CA ILE A 215 11.88 11.38 15.55
C ILE A 215 11.60 12.51 16.52
N SER A 216 11.25 13.68 16.02
CA SER A 216 10.93 14.86 16.82
C SER A 216 9.43 15.03 17.06
N SER A 217 8.58 14.52 16.19
CA SER A 217 7.12 14.59 16.33
C SER A 217 6.62 13.79 17.54
N THR A 218 5.66 14.37 18.25
CA THR A 218 5.02 13.73 19.42
C THR A 218 3.81 12.88 19.07
N ARG A 219 3.36 12.96 17.83
CA ARG A 219 2.26 12.19 17.25
C ARG A 219 2.51 11.96 15.77
N LEU A 220 1.75 11.04 15.18
CA LEU A 220 1.72 10.91 13.73
C LEU A 220 1.02 12.11 13.11
N VAL A 221 1.56 12.62 12.02
CA VAL A 221 0.96 13.69 11.23
C VAL A 221 0.39 13.14 9.93
N TYR A 222 -0.70 13.72 9.45
CA TYR A 222 -1.37 13.31 8.19
C TYR A 222 -1.66 11.81 8.07
N PRO A 223 -2.33 11.17 9.07
CA PRO A 223 -2.65 9.74 9.00
C PRO A 223 -3.62 9.46 7.84
N LEU A 224 -3.31 8.47 7.03
CA LEU A 224 -4.10 8.02 5.89
C LEU A 224 -3.96 6.51 5.70
N PRO A 225 -4.95 5.85 5.07
CA PRO A 225 -4.82 4.46 4.66
C PRO A 225 -3.73 4.29 3.59
N LEU A 226 -2.98 3.20 3.68
CA LEU A 226 -2.14 2.68 2.61
C LEU A 226 -2.97 1.81 1.68
N GLY A 227 -2.73 1.87 0.39
CA GLY A 227 -3.54 1.21 -0.62
C GLY A 227 -2.75 0.38 -1.62
N ILE A 228 -3.35 -0.74 -2.01
CA ILE A 228 -3.01 -1.49 -3.21
C ILE A 228 -3.76 -0.84 -4.36
N TYR A 229 -3.02 -0.36 -5.36
CA TYR A 229 -3.61 0.31 -6.51
C TYR A 229 -3.65 -0.61 -7.72
N ILE A 230 -4.77 -0.60 -8.44
CA ILE A 230 -5.02 -1.39 -9.65
C ILE A 230 -5.61 -0.51 -10.75
N ALA A 231 -5.67 -1.04 -11.97
CA ALA A 231 -6.30 -0.33 -13.08
C ALA A 231 -7.76 0.00 -12.75
N LYS A 232 -8.18 1.20 -13.13
CA LYS A 232 -9.53 1.68 -12.91
C LYS A 232 -10.56 0.77 -13.57
N GLY A 233 -11.55 0.33 -12.76
CA GLY A 233 -12.60 -0.56 -13.23
C GLY A 233 -12.23 -2.03 -13.35
N ASN A 234 -11.02 -2.46 -12.96
CA ASN A 234 -10.67 -3.89 -12.86
C ASN A 234 -11.31 -4.49 -11.61
N THR A 235 -12.62 -4.75 -11.69
CA THR A 235 -13.43 -5.25 -10.57
C THR A 235 -13.03 -6.66 -10.14
N GLU A 236 -12.65 -7.52 -11.09
CA GLU A 236 -12.26 -8.91 -10.81
C GLU A 236 -10.98 -8.97 -9.97
N LEU A 237 -9.96 -8.21 -10.34
CA LEU A 237 -8.74 -8.12 -9.56
C LEU A 237 -8.99 -7.45 -8.19
N ALA A 238 -9.86 -6.42 -8.15
CA ALA A 238 -10.24 -5.78 -6.89
C ALA A 238 -10.88 -6.78 -5.91
N GLU A 239 -11.84 -7.58 -6.37
CA GLU A 239 -12.51 -8.57 -5.54
C GLU A 239 -11.56 -9.69 -5.11
N ALA A 240 -10.68 -10.15 -5.99
CA ALA A 240 -9.66 -11.13 -5.64
C ALA A 240 -8.69 -10.63 -4.56
N ILE A 241 -8.25 -9.37 -4.64
CA ILE A 241 -7.39 -8.75 -3.61
C ILE A 241 -8.16 -8.62 -2.29
N LYS A 242 -9.40 -8.15 -2.31
CA LYS A 242 -10.25 -8.04 -1.11
C LYS A 242 -10.49 -9.40 -0.45
N ALA A 243 -10.78 -10.44 -1.25
CA ALA A 243 -10.96 -11.81 -0.77
C ALA A 243 -9.67 -12.35 -0.13
N THR A 244 -8.51 -12.03 -0.72
CA THR A 244 -7.20 -12.35 -0.12
C THR A 244 -7.05 -11.68 1.24
N LEU A 245 -7.26 -10.37 1.34
CA LEU A 245 -7.16 -9.64 2.60
C LEU A 245 -8.14 -10.19 3.65
N ALA A 246 -9.36 -10.52 3.27
CA ALA A 246 -10.35 -11.14 4.16
C ALA A 246 -9.86 -12.50 4.68
N THR A 247 -9.29 -13.33 3.82
CA THR A 247 -8.70 -14.63 4.20
C THR A 247 -7.54 -14.44 5.16
N LEU A 248 -6.63 -13.49 4.90
CA LEU A 248 -5.50 -13.18 5.77
C LEU A 248 -5.94 -12.64 7.13
N LYS A 249 -7.03 -11.86 7.18
CA LYS A 249 -7.65 -11.40 8.43
C LYS A 249 -8.22 -12.59 9.22
N ALA A 250 -8.98 -13.45 8.56
CA ALA A 250 -9.62 -14.60 9.20
C ALA A 250 -8.64 -15.62 9.79
N ASN A 251 -7.48 -15.83 9.15
CA ASN A 251 -6.46 -16.79 9.58
C ASN A 251 -5.35 -16.18 10.47
N GLY A 252 -5.43 -14.88 10.77
CA GLY A 252 -4.47 -14.17 11.61
C GLY A 252 -3.16 -13.73 10.93
N GLN A 253 -2.92 -14.09 9.68
CA GLN A 253 -1.72 -13.69 8.95
C GLN A 253 -1.64 -12.18 8.74
N TYR A 254 -2.78 -11.53 8.47
CA TYR A 254 -2.85 -10.08 8.36
C TYR A 254 -2.39 -9.39 9.65
N ALA A 255 -2.92 -9.79 10.80
CA ALA A 255 -2.54 -9.22 12.09
C ALA A 255 -1.05 -9.42 12.39
N ALA A 256 -0.49 -10.59 12.03
CA ALA A 256 0.92 -10.88 12.19
C ALA A 256 1.80 -9.95 11.32
N LEU A 257 1.41 -9.71 10.06
CA LEU A 257 2.10 -8.78 9.17
C LEU A 257 2.05 -7.34 9.67
N ILE A 258 0.86 -6.85 10.02
CA ILE A 258 0.67 -5.47 10.52
C ILE A 258 1.51 -5.23 11.76
N LYS A 259 1.52 -6.20 12.71
CA LYS A 259 2.36 -6.13 13.92
C LYS A 259 3.86 -6.17 13.58
N LYS A 260 4.29 -7.09 12.68
CA LYS A 260 5.68 -7.23 12.27
C LYS A 260 6.27 -5.93 11.73
N TYR A 261 5.46 -5.17 11.00
CA TYR A 261 5.88 -3.93 10.33
C TYR A 261 5.45 -2.65 11.06
N ASN A 262 4.93 -2.78 12.29
CA ASN A 262 4.54 -1.66 13.16
C ASN A 262 3.56 -0.69 12.47
N LEU A 263 2.52 -1.25 11.90
CA LEU A 263 1.40 -0.53 11.27
C LEU A 263 0.13 -0.67 12.11
N GLU A 264 -0.87 0.13 11.77
CA GLU A 264 -2.22 0.00 12.30
C GLU A 264 -3.10 -0.79 11.34
N SER A 265 -3.96 -1.65 11.90
CA SER A 265 -4.93 -2.42 11.10
C SER A 265 -6.01 -1.50 10.53
N ILE A 266 -6.58 -1.93 9.41
CA ILE A 266 -7.84 -1.42 8.89
C ILE A 266 -8.90 -2.49 9.13
N ASP A 267 -9.98 -2.13 9.80
CA ASP A 267 -11.14 -2.98 10.05
C ASP A 267 -11.98 -3.19 8.77
#